data_db1d589d1894c7df75b582e09dd6a5ae
#
_entry.id   db1d589d1894c7df75b582e09dd6a5ae
#
_cell.length_a   1.000
_cell.length_b   1.000
_cell.length_c   1.000
_cell.angle_alpha   90.00
_cell.angle_beta   90.00
_cell.angle_gamma   90.00
#
_symmetry.space_group_name_H-M   'P 1'
#
loop_
_entity.id
_entity.type
_entity.pdbx_description
1 polymer ?
#
loop_
_entity_poly.entity_id
_entity_poly.type
_entity_poly.pdbx_seq_one_letter_code
_entity_poly.pdbx_strand_id
1 'polypeptide(L)'
;MALFDFPWIPFYLGICFLFHVLIGLAATVGGLILIFLTYLTEVRTRGPTKAAVTFAATRNALAEAGRRNAEVLQAMGMAGRVGGVWARTNREYMASQRRATDVAGGLGALSKVLRLALQSAVLGLGGYLAIRQEATAGIIIASSILTARALAPVELAIANWKGFVAARQSWRRLTELLILLPAREQPMALVPPSAELLVEAMSLVAPGSRTFVVRDVNFALKAGSGLGIIGPSAAGKSSLARGLVGVWVPVQGTVRLDGAALDQWSCEDLGRHIGYLPQDVELFDGTVAENIARFHAQADPMAIIAAAKQAGVNDLILRLPQGYETRIGEGGMALSAGQRQRVALARALYGDPFLVVLDEPNSNLDHEGEEALTKAILGVRTRGGIVIVVSHRATALASVDLILVMKEGKSQAFGPRDEVMAKIVRRFPAPVAPALPLRVVAESGQAS
;
A
#
# COMPACT_ATOMS: atom_id res chain seq x y z
N MET A 1 24.45 20.50 -9.84
CA MET A 1 25.44 21.45 -10.37
C MET A 1 24.87 22.86 -10.44
N ALA A 2 23.78 23.17 -11.14
CA ALA A 2 23.25 24.54 -11.24
C ALA A 2 23.11 25.29 -9.90
N LEU A 3 22.67 24.63 -8.83
CA LEU A 3 22.51 25.21 -7.49
C LEU A 3 23.85 25.62 -6.83
N PHE A 4 24.93 24.93 -7.14
CA PHE A 4 26.27 25.27 -6.62
C PHE A 4 26.95 26.38 -7.38
N ASP A 5 26.57 26.58 -8.64
CA ASP A 5 27.10 27.63 -9.49
C ASP A 5 26.32 28.95 -9.34
N PHE A 6 25.10 28.94 -8.82
CA PHE A 6 24.25 30.12 -8.63
C PHE A 6 24.88 31.20 -7.73
N PRO A 7 25.56 30.87 -6.60
CA PRO A 7 26.23 31.89 -5.77
C PRO A 7 27.39 32.62 -6.46
N TRP A 8 27.95 32.07 -7.53
CA TRP A 8 29.05 32.68 -8.27
C TRP A 8 28.61 33.70 -9.30
N ILE A 9 27.32 33.77 -9.65
CA ILE A 9 26.77 34.73 -10.64
C ILE A 9 27.12 36.17 -10.27
N PRO A 10 26.87 36.65 -9.03
CA PRO A 10 27.22 38.04 -8.65
C PRO A 10 28.70 38.35 -8.80
N PHE A 11 29.61 37.37 -8.50
CA PHE A 11 31.04 37.53 -8.65
C PHE A 11 31.43 37.71 -10.12
N TYR A 12 30.91 36.86 -11.02
CA TYR A 12 31.18 37.01 -12.46
C TYR A 12 30.63 38.31 -13.02
N LEU A 13 29.45 38.76 -12.62
CA LEU A 13 28.88 40.02 -13.01
C LEU A 13 29.72 41.19 -12.43
N GLY A 14 30.15 41.12 -11.16
CA GLY A 14 31.01 42.12 -10.54
C GLY A 14 32.31 42.32 -11.31
N ILE A 15 32.96 41.23 -11.75
CA ILE A 15 34.18 41.31 -12.58
C ILE A 15 33.85 41.96 -13.95
N CYS A 16 32.71 41.69 -14.55
CA CYS A 16 32.30 42.35 -15.79
C CYS A 16 32.13 43.85 -15.61
N PHE A 17 31.63 44.33 -14.46
CA PHE A 17 31.59 45.79 -14.13
C PHE A 17 32.97 46.37 -13.89
N LEU A 18 33.93 45.64 -13.31
CA LEU A 18 35.31 46.08 -13.15
C LEU A 18 36.02 46.24 -14.48
N PHE A 19 35.66 45.47 -15.50
CA PHE A 19 36.23 45.64 -16.84
C PHE A 19 35.69 46.90 -17.53
N HIS A 20 34.36 47.04 -17.58
CA HIS A 20 33.71 48.25 -18.10
C HIS A 20 32.22 48.26 -17.72
N VAL A 21 31.69 49.43 -17.35
CA VAL A 21 30.30 49.59 -16.89
C VAL A 21 29.27 49.10 -17.94
N LEU A 22 29.49 49.42 -19.21
CA LEU A 22 28.58 48.99 -20.29
C LEU A 22 28.55 47.48 -20.47
N ILE A 23 29.68 46.79 -20.30
CA ILE A 23 29.75 45.32 -20.36
C ILE A 23 28.99 44.70 -19.17
N GLY A 24 29.24 45.20 -17.95
CA GLY A 24 28.53 44.79 -16.75
C GLY A 24 27.01 45.01 -16.86
N LEU A 25 26.58 46.15 -17.39
CA LEU A 25 25.16 46.47 -17.60
C LEU A 25 24.52 45.52 -18.61
N ALA A 26 25.16 45.29 -19.77
CA ALA A 26 24.68 44.37 -20.79
C ALA A 26 24.53 42.93 -20.26
N ALA A 27 25.54 42.44 -19.53
CA ALA A 27 25.49 41.11 -18.90
C ALA A 27 24.38 41.00 -17.86
N THR A 28 24.19 42.04 -17.03
CA THR A 28 23.15 42.06 -15.98
C THR A 28 21.74 42.10 -16.58
N VAL A 29 21.49 42.97 -17.56
CA VAL A 29 20.17 43.04 -18.24
C VAL A 29 19.85 41.70 -18.92
N GLY A 30 20.84 41.15 -19.64
CA GLY A 30 20.67 39.82 -20.25
C GLY A 30 20.39 38.71 -19.24
N GLY A 31 21.08 38.71 -18.10
CA GLY A 31 20.83 37.80 -16.98
C GLY A 31 19.42 37.94 -16.42
N LEU A 32 18.94 39.15 -16.20
CA LEU A 32 17.58 39.40 -15.72
C LEU A 32 16.50 38.90 -16.71
N ILE A 33 16.71 39.08 -18.01
CA ILE A 33 15.79 38.57 -19.03
C ILE A 33 15.76 37.04 -19.01
N LEU A 34 16.88 36.35 -18.86
CA LEU A 34 16.96 34.90 -18.77
C LEU A 34 16.30 34.36 -17.48
N ILE A 35 16.48 35.06 -16.35
CA ILE A 35 15.79 34.72 -15.09
C ILE A 35 14.28 34.90 -15.26
N PHE A 36 13.81 35.94 -15.89
CA PHE A 36 12.40 36.15 -16.19
C PHE A 36 11.82 35.06 -17.09
N LEU A 37 12.56 34.63 -18.13
CA LEU A 37 12.16 33.50 -18.96
C LEU A 37 12.07 32.18 -18.17
N THR A 38 12.98 31.97 -17.22
CA THR A 38 12.95 30.81 -16.31
C THR A 38 11.69 30.84 -15.46
N TYR A 39 11.38 31.95 -14.85
CA TYR A 39 10.15 32.13 -14.07
C TYR A 39 8.88 31.90 -14.90
N LEU A 40 8.86 32.46 -16.13
CA LEU A 40 7.74 32.27 -17.05
C LEU A 40 7.57 30.79 -17.44
N THR A 41 8.67 30.06 -17.63
CA THR A 41 8.67 28.62 -17.89
C THR A 41 8.06 27.85 -16.73
N GLU A 42 8.44 28.18 -15.48
CA GLU A 42 7.87 27.58 -14.28
C GLU A 42 6.35 27.77 -14.22
N VAL A 43 5.92 29.01 -14.29
CA VAL A 43 4.49 29.35 -14.15
C VAL A 43 3.65 28.64 -15.21
N ARG A 44 4.12 28.58 -16.45
CA ARG A 44 3.38 27.98 -17.55
C ARG A 44 3.45 26.45 -17.60
N THR A 45 4.50 25.82 -17.09
CA THR A 45 4.64 24.36 -17.07
C THR A 45 4.05 23.69 -15.84
N ARG A 46 3.91 24.40 -14.72
CA ARG A 46 3.45 23.86 -13.44
C ARG A 46 2.08 23.19 -13.52
N GLY A 47 1.10 23.81 -14.13
CA GLY A 47 -0.25 23.28 -14.30
C GLY A 47 -0.29 22.00 -15.13
N PRO A 48 0.19 22.05 -16.39
CA PRO A 48 0.25 20.86 -17.26
C PRO A 48 1.05 19.71 -16.67
N THR A 49 2.17 19.96 -16.00
CA THR A 49 2.97 18.92 -15.35
C THR A 49 2.21 18.24 -14.21
N LYS A 50 1.53 19.01 -13.35
CA LYS A 50 0.69 18.45 -12.28
C LYS A 50 -0.43 17.59 -12.84
N ALA A 51 -1.12 18.05 -13.87
CA ALA A 51 -2.18 17.29 -14.54
C ALA A 51 -1.64 15.99 -15.16
N ALA A 52 -0.48 16.03 -15.82
CA ALA A 52 0.15 14.85 -16.38
C ALA A 52 0.48 13.79 -15.31
N VAL A 53 0.98 14.19 -14.14
CA VAL A 53 1.25 13.26 -13.02
C VAL A 53 -0.04 12.58 -12.54
N THR A 54 -1.14 13.34 -12.39
CA THR A 54 -2.43 12.80 -11.97
C THR A 54 -2.99 11.80 -12.98
N PHE A 55 -2.99 12.18 -14.28
CA PHE A 55 -3.47 11.27 -15.34
C PHE A 55 -2.57 10.04 -15.50
N ALA A 56 -1.25 10.15 -15.29
CA ALA A 56 -0.34 9.01 -15.28
C ALA A 56 -0.70 8.01 -14.17
N ALA A 57 -0.97 8.49 -12.97
CA ALA A 57 -1.38 7.65 -11.85
C ALA A 57 -2.69 6.91 -12.14
N THR A 58 -3.73 7.63 -12.64
CA THR A 58 -5.02 7.03 -13.01
C THR A 58 -4.86 6.01 -14.14
N ARG A 59 -4.09 6.33 -15.17
CA ARG A 59 -3.80 5.42 -16.29
C ARG A 59 -3.14 4.12 -15.82
N ASN A 60 -2.15 4.24 -14.95
CA ASN A 60 -1.43 3.07 -14.42
C ASN A 60 -2.34 2.23 -13.51
N ALA A 61 -3.17 2.87 -12.68
CA ALA A 61 -4.16 2.17 -11.86
C ALA A 61 -5.19 1.40 -12.69
N LEU A 62 -5.68 2.00 -13.81
CA LEU A 62 -6.58 1.32 -14.75
C LEU A 62 -5.92 0.12 -15.43
N ALA A 63 -4.65 0.24 -15.84
CA ALA A 63 -3.91 -0.86 -16.44
C ALA A 63 -3.72 -2.01 -15.45
N GLU A 64 -3.36 -1.70 -14.21
CA GLU A 64 -3.18 -2.70 -13.15
C GLU A 64 -4.51 -3.37 -12.76
N ALA A 65 -5.60 -2.61 -12.64
CA ALA A 65 -6.93 -3.17 -12.42
C ALA A 65 -7.34 -4.08 -13.60
N GLY A 66 -7.03 -3.69 -14.84
CA GLY A 66 -7.27 -4.52 -16.03
C GLY A 66 -6.48 -5.82 -16.02
N ARG A 67 -5.21 -5.79 -15.59
CA ARG A 67 -4.36 -6.98 -15.44
C ARG A 67 -4.91 -7.94 -14.39
N ARG A 68 -5.27 -7.44 -13.22
CA ARG A 68 -5.83 -8.25 -12.13
C ARG A 68 -7.18 -8.87 -12.46
N ASN A 69 -8.00 -8.20 -13.25
CA ASN A 69 -9.34 -8.67 -13.62
C ASN A 69 -9.42 -9.13 -15.09
N ALA A 70 -8.31 -9.60 -15.68
CA ALA A 70 -8.25 -9.98 -17.10
C ALA A 70 -9.27 -11.05 -17.49
N GLU A 71 -9.46 -12.06 -16.65
CA GLU A 71 -10.45 -13.12 -16.83
C GLU A 71 -11.88 -12.58 -16.91
N VAL A 72 -12.26 -11.69 -15.98
CA VAL A 72 -13.58 -11.05 -15.95
C VAL A 72 -13.77 -10.17 -17.18
N LEU A 73 -12.74 -9.38 -17.55
CA LEU A 73 -12.79 -8.54 -18.75
C LEU A 73 -13.04 -9.35 -20.01
N GLN A 74 -12.41 -10.52 -20.13
CA GLN A 74 -12.57 -11.42 -21.27
C GLN A 74 -13.93 -12.11 -21.25
N ALA A 75 -14.31 -12.72 -20.11
CA ALA A 75 -15.55 -13.47 -19.99
C ALA A 75 -16.79 -12.61 -20.20
N MET A 76 -16.77 -11.35 -19.75
CA MET A 76 -17.89 -10.41 -19.87
C MET A 76 -17.80 -9.49 -21.12
N GLY A 77 -16.81 -9.68 -22.00
CA GLY A 77 -16.62 -8.86 -23.18
C GLY A 77 -16.37 -7.36 -22.87
N MET A 78 -15.77 -7.05 -21.73
CA MET A 78 -15.55 -5.69 -21.24
C MET A 78 -14.26 -5.05 -21.74
N ALA A 79 -13.35 -5.82 -22.35
CA ALA A 79 -12.02 -5.38 -22.74
C ALA A 79 -12.04 -4.09 -23.60
N GLY A 80 -12.93 -4.02 -24.59
CA GLY A 80 -13.07 -2.83 -25.44
C GLY A 80 -13.56 -1.60 -24.70
N ARG A 81 -14.49 -1.75 -23.75
CA ARG A 81 -15.03 -0.65 -22.96
C ARG A 81 -13.99 -0.09 -21.98
N VAL A 82 -13.33 -0.95 -21.23
CA VAL A 82 -12.25 -0.56 -20.29
C VAL A 82 -11.05 -0.01 -21.06
N GLY A 83 -10.68 -0.63 -22.19
CA GLY A 83 -9.67 -0.11 -23.12
C GLY A 83 -10.01 1.30 -23.62
N GLY A 84 -11.27 1.59 -23.90
CA GLY A 84 -11.75 2.93 -24.26
C GLY A 84 -11.57 3.96 -23.16
N VAL A 85 -11.85 3.59 -21.89
CA VAL A 85 -11.60 4.46 -20.72
C VAL A 85 -10.11 4.72 -20.56
N TRP A 86 -9.29 3.67 -20.62
CA TRP A 86 -7.83 3.79 -20.57
C TRP A 86 -7.29 4.69 -21.66
N ALA A 87 -7.74 4.49 -22.92
CA ALA A 87 -7.32 5.29 -24.06
C ALA A 87 -7.69 6.78 -23.94
N ARG A 88 -8.83 7.09 -23.31
CA ARG A 88 -9.24 8.48 -23.00
C ARG A 88 -8.26 9.10 -21.99
N THR A 89 -8.03 8.43 -20.86
CA THR A 89 -7.10 8.89 -19.83
C THR A 89 -5.68 9.04 -20.37
N ASN A 90 -5.25 8.12 -21.25
CA ASN A 90 -3.96 8.20 -21.91
C ASN A 90 -3.87 9.40 -22.87
N ARG A 91 -4.93 9.74 -23.61
CA ARG A 91 -4.96 10.96 -24.43
C ARG A 91 -4.84 12.23 -23.59
N GLU A 92 -5.51 12.31 -22.45
CA GLU A 92 -5.42 13.44 -21.51
C GLU A 92 -4.01 13.57 -20.91
N TYR A 93 -3.41 12.43 -20.55
CA TYR A 93 -2.00 12.37 -20.14
C TYR A 93 -1.08 12.91 -21.23
N MET A 94 -1.19 12.38 -22.45
CA MET A 94 -0.35 12.79 -23.58
C MET A 94 -0.54 14.27 -23.95
N ALA A 95 -1.77 14.77 -23.92
CA ALA A 95 -2.05 16.18 -24.17
C ALA A 95 -1.40 17.10 -23.11
N SER A 96 -1.52 16.74 -21.83
CA SER A 96 -0.91 17.48 -20.73
C SER A 96 0.63 17.43 -20.81
N GLN A 97 1.18 16.25 -21.11
CA GLN A 97 2.61 16.05 -21.30
C GLN A 97 3.17 16.86 -22.48
N ARG A 98 2.47 16.86 -23.64
CA ARG A 98 2.86 17.68 -24.79
C ARG A 98 2.86 19.16 -24.44
N ARG A 99 1.79 19.67 -23.84
CA ARG A 99 1.72 21.09 -23.43
C ARG A 99 2.88 21.47 -22.51
N ALA A 100 3.22 20.64 -21.55
CA ALA A 100 4.36 20.88 -20.66
C ALA A 100 5.69 20.89 -21.43
N THR A 101 5.87 19.96 -22.37
CA THR A 101 7.09 19.83 -23.18
C THR A 101 7.22 20.95 -24.21
N ASP A 102 6.13 21.34 -24.88
CA ASP A 102 6.12 22.41 -25.89
C ASP A 102 6.46 23.75 -25.26
N VAL A 103 5.87 24.06 -24.08
CA VAL A 103 6.18 25.31 -23.34
C VAL A 103 7.63 25.30 -22.87
N ALA A 104 8.09 24.20 -22.25
CA ALA A 104 9.47 24.11 -21.76
C ALA A 104 10.48 24.14 -22.91
N GLY A 105 10.20 23.42 -24.00
CA GLY A 105 11.05 23.38 -25.19
C GLY A 105 11.11 24.72 -25.92
N GLY A 106 9.97 25.38 -26.15
CA GLY A 106 9.90 26.68 -26.83
C GLY A 106 10.61 27.77 -26.05
N LEU A 107 10.31 27.92 -24.74
CA LEU A 107 10.96 28.89 -23.89
C LEU A 107 12.45 28.57 -23.67
N GLY A 108 12.81 27.29 -23.60
CA GLY A 108 14.20 26.86 -23.52
C GLY A 108 15.00 27.18 -24.78
N ALA A 109 14.42 26.95 -25.98
CA ALA A 109 15.04 27.35 -27.23
C ALA A 109 15.23 28.86 -27.33
N LEU A 110 14.19 29.65 -26.97
CA LEU A 110 14.26 31.11 -26.93
C LEU A 110 15.37 31.59 -25.97
N SER A 111 15.46 30.99 -24.78
CA SER A 111 16.51 31.29 -23.82
C SER A 111 17.92 31.05 -24.38
N LYS A 112 18.09 29.91 -25.09
CA LYS A 112 19.38 29.60 -25.73
C LYS A 112 19.76 30.56 -26.83
N VAL A 113 18.81 30.96 -27.71
CA VAL A 113 19.04 31.95 -28.77
C VAL A 113 19.39 33.29 -28.16
N LEU A 114 18.64 33.72 -27.13
CA LEU A 114 18.87 35.01 -26.48
C LEU A 114 20.26 35.09 -25.80
N ARG A 115 20.71 33.99 -25.18
CA ARG A 115 22.04 33.91 -24.61
C ARG A 115 23.15 34.02 -25.67
N LEU A 116 22.99 33.33 -26.81
CA LEU A 116 23.94 33.43 -27.91
C LEU A 116 23.99 34.89 -28.48
N ALA A 117 22.82 35.49 -28.64
CA ALA A 117 22.73 36.91 -29.06
C ALA A 117 23.40 37.86 -28.05
N LEU A 118 23.16 37.65 -26.75
CA LEU A 118 23.80 38.41 -25.69
C LEU A 118 25.33 38.23 -25.70
N GLN A 119 25.82 37.03 -25.86
CA GLN A 119 27.24 36.74 -25.96
C GLN A 119 27.88 37.46 -27.17
N SER A 120 27.21 37.42 -28.32
CA SER A 120 27.65 38.17 -29.51
C SER A 120 27.60 39.68 -29.30
N ALA A 121 26.57 40.18 -28.62
CA ALA A 121 26.45 41.63 -28.31
C ALA A 121 27.55 42.08 -27.34
N VAL A 122 27.88 41.29 -26.32
CA VAL A 122 28.98 41.58 -25.39
C VAL A 122 30.33 41.56 -26.11
N LEU A 123 30.56 40.64 -27.04
CA LEU A 123 31.74 40.59 -27.87
C LEU A 123 31.85 41.83 -28.77
N GLY A 124 30.75 42.19 -29.46
CA GLY A 124 30.70 43.39 -30.30
C GLY A 124 30.91 44.69 -29.54
N LEU A 125 30.29 44.78 -28.34
CA LEU A 125 30.49 45.94 -27.43
C LEU A 125 31.94 46.04 -26.96
N GLY A 126 32.58 44.89 -26.60
CA GLY A 126 33.99 44.85 -26.25
C GLY A 126 34.88 45.31 -27.40
N GLY A 127 34.59 44.89 -28.64
CA GLY A 127 35.27 45.37 -29.87
C GLY A 127 35.12 46.89 -30.10
N TYR A 128 33.91 47.41 -29.91
CA TYR A 128 33.64 48.86 -29.98
C TYR A 128 34.45 49.67 -28.95
N LEU A 129 34.51 49.18 -27.70
CA LEU A 129 35.27 49.81 -26.63
C LEU A 129 36.80 49.73 -26.87
N ALA A 130 37.26 48.65 -27.49
CA ALA A 130 38.66 48.56 -27.89
C ALA A 130 39.05 49.56 -28.99
N ILE A 131 38.19 49.79 -29.97
CA ILE A 131 38.38 50.82 -31.00
C ILE A 131 38.44 52.22 -30.37
N ARG A 132 37.64 52.45 -29.30
CA ARG A 132 37.70 53.70 -28.51
C ARG A 132 38.85 53.78 -27.54
N GLN A 133 39.71 52.76 -27.47
CA GLN A 133 40.80 52.62 -26.53
C GLN A 133 40.40 52.62 -25.03
N GLU A 134 39.13 52.33 -24.75
CA GLU A 134 38.57 52.22 -23.40
C GLU A 134 38.70 50.77 -22.83
N ALA A 135 39.03 49.79 -23.69
CA ALA A 135 39.24 48.41 -23.31
C ALA A 135 40.40 47.75 -24.09
N THR A 136 41.06 46.79 -23.49
CA THR A 136 42.11 45.98 -24.14
C THR A 136 41.53 44.79 -24.88
N ALA A 137 42.27 44.24 -25.87
CA ALA A 137 41.87 42.99 -26.58
C ALA A 137 41.64 41.83 -25.62
N GLY A 138 42.37 41.75 -24.50
CA GLY A 138 42.17 40.72 -23.46
C GLY A 138 40.81 40.83 -22.75
N ILE A 139 40.33 42.08 -22.52
CA ILE A 139 39.02 42.33 -21.90
C ILE A 139 37.88 41.82 -22.79
N ILE A 140 38.00 41.90 -24.11
CA ILE A 140 36.98 41.42 -25.07
C ILE A 140 36.74 39.92 -24.85
N ILE A 141 37.82 39.15 -24.81
CA ILE A 141 37.77 37.68 -24.66
C ILE A 141 37.30 37.33 -23.25
N ALA A 142 37.89 37.93 -22.22
CA ALA A 142 37.58 37.69 -20.83
C ALA A 142 36.11 38.00 -20.49
N SER A 143 35.57 39.14 -20.98
CA SER A 143 34.16 39.50 -20.74
C SER A 143 33.17 38.53 -21.39
N SER A 144 33.47 38.04 -22.61
CA SER A 144 32.65 37.04 -23.30
C SER A 144 32.60 35.71 -22.53
N ILE A 145 33.77 35.23 -22.06
CA ILE A 145 33.87 33.99 -21.27
C ILE A 145 33.14 34.16 -19.92
N LEU A 146 33.35 35.27 -19.21
CA LEU A 146 32.72 35.50 -17.91
C LEU A 146 31.20 35.63 -18.03
N THR A 147 30.71 36.34 -19.05
CA THR A 147 29.26 36.43 -19.33
C THR A 147 28.68 35.05 -19.60
N ALA A 148 29.33 34.22 -20.42
CA ALA A 148 28.88 32.84 -20.69
C ALA A 148 28.84 31.98 -19.40
N ARG A 149 29.86 32.12 -18.54
CA ARG A 149 29.91 31.41 -17.26
C ARG A 149 28.88 31.92 -16.27
N ALA A 150 28.60 33.21 -16.20
CA ALA A 150 27.58 33.81 -15.35
C ALA A 150 26.16 33.32 -15.70
N LEU A 151 25.90 33.05 -16.98
CA LEU A 151 24.56 32.68 -17.48
C LEU A 151 24.34 31.16 -17.56
N ALA A 152 25.38 30.34 -17.58
CA ALA A 152 25.28 28.89 -17.67
C ALA A 152 24.43 28.25 -16.55
N PRO A 153 24.52 28.67 -15.27
CA PRO A 153 23.65 28.12 -14.20
C PRO A 153 22.16 28.33 -14.46
N VAL A 154 21.80 29.48 -15.05
CA VAL A 154 20.39 29.80 -15.38
C VAL A 154 19.85 28.85 -16.44
N GLU A 155 20.62 28.54 -17.48
CA GLU A 155 20.22 27.55 -18.50
C GLU A 155 20.08 26.16 -17.95
N LEU A 156 21.04 25.73 -17.13
CA LEU A 156 20.97 24.42 -16.48
C LEU A 156 19.74 24.31 -15.58
N ALA A 157 19.35 25.40 -14.90
CA ALA A 157 18.14 25.45 -14.11
C ALA A 157 16.90 25.27 -14.99
N ILE A 158 16.82 25.94 -16.15
CA ILE A 158 15.70 25.80 -17.10
C ILE A 158 15.64 24.36 -17.64
N ALA A 159 16.75 23.82 -18.10
CA ALA A 159 16.84 22.50 -18.69
C ALA A 159 16.39 21.38 -17.71
N ASN A 160 16.73 21.54 -16.43
CA ASN A 160 16.43 20.55 -15.39
C ASN A 160 15.20 20.90 -14.53
N TRP A 161 14.46 21.97 -14.88
CA TRP A 161 13.36 22.49 -14.06
C TRP A 161 12.28 21.45 -13.77
N LYS A 162 11.90 20.67 -14.77
CA LYS A 162 10.92 19.58 -14.65
C LYS A 162 11.34 18.54 -13.59
N GLY A 163 12.61 18.16 -13.62
CA GLY A 163 13.18 17.21 -12.64
C GLY A 163 13.16 17.79 -11.22
N PHE A 164 13.53 19.05 -11.08
CA PHE A 164 13.51 19.78 -9.80
C PHE A 164 12.10 19.85 -9.19
N VAL A 165 11.09 20.22 -9.99
CA VAL A 165 9.70 20.29 -9.54
C VAL A 165 9.19 18.91 -9.12
N ALA A 166 9.51 17.86 -9.89
CA ALA A 166 9.14 16.47 -9.54
C ALA A 166 9.80 16.01 -8.24
N ALA A 167 11.11 16.29 -8.08
CA ALA A 167 11.84 15.96 -6.85
C ALA A 167 11.27 16.70 -5.63
N ARG A 168 10.96 17.99 -5.75
CA ARG A 168 10.34 18.79 -4.68
C ARG A 168 8.96 18.25 -4.28
N GLN A 169 8.14 17.84 -5.25
CA GLN A 169 6.83 17.24 -4.96
C GLN A 169 6.96 15.88 -4.26
N SER A 170 7.92 15.06 -4.69
CA SER A 170 8.21 13.77 -4.05
C SER A 170 8.74 13.94 -2.64
N TRP A 171 9.65 14.90 -2.43
CA TRP A 171 10.16 15.29 -1.12
C TRP A 171 9.04 15.72 -0.17
N ARG A 172 8.17 16.62 -0.65
CA ARG A 172 7.03 17.07 0.16
C ARG A 172 6.12 15.93 0.58
N ARG A 173 5.75 15.02 -0.36
CA ARG A 173 4.95 13.84 -0.04
C ARG A 173 5.64 12.93 0.96
N LEU A 174 6.94 12.71 0.79
CA LEU A 174 7.73 11.90 1.72
C LEU A 174 7.76 12.54 3.12
N THR A 175 7.99 13.84 3.20
CA THR A 175 7.99 14.58 4.48
C THR A 175 6.61 14.51 5.16
N GLU A 176 5.53 14.72 4.41
CA GLU A 176 4.16 14.59 4.93
C GLU A 176 3.89 13.18 5.46
N LEU A 177 4.34 12.13 4.76
CA LEU A 177 4.24 10.74 5.23
C LEU A 177 5.08 10.48 6.48
N LEU A 178 6.31 10.97 6.53
CA LEU A 178 7.20 10.79 7.69
C LEU A 178 6.69 11.52 8.95
N ILE A 179 6.01 12.66 8.78
CA ILE A 179 5.36 13.37 9.90
C ILE A 179 4.15 12.57 10.43
N LEU A 180 3.40 11.93 9.52
CA LEU A 180 2.26 11.08 9.90
C LEU A 180 2.68 9.75 10.53
N LEU A 181 3.91 9.31 10.27
CA LEU A 181 4.52 8.10 10.83
C LEU A 181 5.70 8.49 11.72
N PRO A 182 5.46 9.02 12.92
CA PRO A 182 6.54 9.35 13.84
C PRO A 182 7.37 8.08 14.11
N ALA A 183 8.69 8.26 14.24
CA ALA A 183 9.57 7.17 14.63
C ALA A 183 9.05 6.54 15.92
N ARG A 184 8.62 5.28 15.84
CA ARG A 184 8.17 4.56 17.01
C ARG A 184 9.41 4.33 17.87
N GLU A 185 9.40 4.82 19.12
CA GLU A 185 10.43 4.46 20.08
C GLU A 185 10.50 2.94 20.12
N GLN A 186 11.72 2.38 20.14
CA GLN A 186 11.88 0.94 20.23
C GLN A 186 11.33 0.51 21.61
N PRO A 187 10.18 -0.18 21.66
CA PRO A 187 9.64 -0.61 22.93
C PRO A 187 10.61 -1.60 23.58
N MET A 188 10.63 -1.62 24.90
CA MET A 188 11.40 -2.60 25.68
C MET A 188 10.91 -4.01 25.34
N ALA A 189 11.82 -4.98 25.24
CA ALA A 189 11.44 -6.37 25.03
C ALA A 189 10.52 -6.84 26.17
N LEU A 190 9.31 -7.25 25.80
CA LEU A 190 8.31 -7.78 26.72
C LEU A 190 8.43 -9.30 26.83
N VAL A 191 7.99 -9.84 27.96
CA VAL A 191 7.92 -11.30 28.16
C VAL A 191 6.89 -11.89 27.18
N PRO A 192 7.18 -13.05 26.53
CA PRO A 192 6.21 -13.72 25.67
C PRO A 192 4.87 -13.96 26.35
N PRO A 193 3.74 -13.65 25.70
CA PRO A 193 2.41 -13.81 26.29
C PRO A 193 2.05 -15.29 26.44
N SER A 194 1.41 -15.62 27.55
CA SER A 194 1.09 -17.02 27.90
C SER A 194 -0.23 -17.20 28.66
N ALA A 195 -0.86 -16.12 29.15
CA ALA A 195 -1.99 -16.24 30.08
C ALA A 195 -3.32 -15.76 29.48
N GLU A 196 -3.42 -14.54 28.97
CA GLU A 196 -4.72 -13.98 28.60
C GLU A 196 -4.67 -12.92 27.48
N LEU A 197 -5.82 -12.74 26.83
CA LEU A 197 -6.16 -11.63 25.97
C LEU A 197 -7.29 -10.82 26.65
N LEU A 198 -7.09 -9.53 26.89
CA LEU A 198 -8.09 -8.63 27.44
C LEU A 198 -8.44 -7.54 26.42
N VAL A 199 -9.72 -7.34 26.18
CA VAL A 199 -10.27 -6.30 25.30
C VAL A 199 -11.19 -5.41 26.12
N GLU A 200 -10.82 -4.13 26.27
CA GLU A 200 -11.50 -3.16 27.12
C GLU A 200 -12.02 -2.00 26.29
N ALA A 201 -13.35 -1.81 26.26
CA ALA A 201 -14.06 -0.70 25.62
C ALA A 201 -13.59 -0.39 24.19
N MET A 202 -13.20 -1.43 23.43
CA MET A 202 -12.57 -1.26 22.11
C MET A 202 -13.54 -0.67 21.10
N SER A 203 -13.16 0.50 20.56
CA SER A 203 -13.91 1.18 19.50
C SER A 203 -12.99 1.50 18.32
N LEU A 204 -13.42 1.15 17.10
CA LEU A 204 -12.64 1.25 15.86
C LEU A 204 -13.34 2.12 14.84
N VAL A 205 -12.54 2.90 14.10
CA VAL A 205 -12.93 3.66 12.93
C VAL A 205 -12.15 3.14 11.72
N ALA A 206 -12.82 2.93 10.59
CA ALA A 206 -12.12 2.49 9.38
C ALA A 206 -11.19 3.60 8.86
N PRO A 207 -10.00 3.24 8.31
CA PRO A 207 -9.10 4.21 7.71
C PRO A 207 -9.81 5.09 6.66
N GLY A 208 -9.64 6.41 6.76
CA GLY A 208 -10.30 7.39 5.89
C GLY A 208 -11.78 7.66 6.20
N SER A 209 -12.38 7.00 7.19
CA SER A 209 -13.74 7.24 7.66
C SER A 209 -13.75 8.09 8.95
N ARG A 210 -14.93 8.61 9.30
CA ARG A 210 -15.18 9.27 10.60
C ARG A 210 -16.22 8.53 11.42
N THR A 211 -16.73 7.40 10.92
CA THR A 211 -17.79 6.63 11.58
C THR A 211 -17.20 5.41 12.27
N PHE A 212 -17.67 5.14 13.48
CA PHE A 212 -17.31 3.93 14.20
C PHE A 212 -17.88 2.70 13.50
N VAL A 213 -17.02 1.72 13.20
CA VAL A 213 -17.38 0.39 12.67
C VAL A 213 -17.46 -0.67 13.75
N VAL A 214 -16.76 -0.44 14.88
CA VAL A 214 -16.86 -1.23 16.13
C VAL A 214 -16.98 -0.25 17.28
N ARG A 215 -17.84 -0.56 18.26
CA ARG A 215 -18.13 0.33 19.41
C ARG A 215 -18.19 -0.47 20.70
N ASP A 216 -17.41 -0.05 21.68
CA ASP A 216 -17.45 -0.49 23.07
C ASP A 216 -17.52 -2.03 23.20
N VAL A 217 -16.59 -2.73 22.56
CA VAL A 217 -16.50 -4.19 22.66
C VAL A 217 -15.60 -4.54 23.83
N ASN A 218 -16.13 -5.41 24.70
CA ASN A 218 -15.49 -5.86 25.94
C ASN A 218 -15.53 -7.38 26.02
N PHE A 219 -14.39 -8.03 26.22
CA PHE A 219 -14.28 -9.45 26.57
C PHE A 219 -12.87 -9.80 27.06
N ALA A 220 -12.77 -10.93 27.76
CA ALA A 220 -11.49 -11.51 28.19
C ALA A 220 -11.44 -12.99 27.78
N LEU A 221 -10.28 -13.46 27.33
CA LEU A 221 -10.01 -14.84 26.95
C LEU A 221 -8.77 -15.34 27.68
N LYS A 222 -8.86 -16.48 28.31
CA LYS A 222 -7.71 -17.15 28.94
C LYS A 222 -6.99 -18.05 27.94
N ALA A 223 -5.75 -18.40 28.24
CA ALA A 223 -4.97 -19.38 27.52
C ALA A 223 -5.80 -20.66 27.25
N GLY A 224 -5.72 -21.20 26.04
CA GLY A 224 -6.50 -22.37 25.61
C GLY A 224 -7.95 -22.08 25.18
N SER A 225 -8.44 -20.83 25.32
CA SER A 225 -9.80 -20.47 24.89
C SER A 225 -9.95 -20.37 23.38
N GLY A 226 -11.12 -20.78 22.89
CA GLY A 226 -11.55 -20.56 21.50
C GLY A 226 -12.77 -19.63 21.47
N LEU A 227 -12.70 -18.53 20.73
CA LEU A 227 -13.81 -17.59 20.53
C LEU A 227 -14.31 -17.61 19.09
N GLY A 228 -15.60 -17.88 18.89
CA GLY A 228 -16.29 -17.66 17.63
C GLY A 228 -16.93 -16.27 17.57
N ILE A 229 -16.66 -15.51 16.54
CA ILE A 229 -17.31 -14.21 16.29
C ILE A 229 -18.34 -14.40 15.17
N ILE A 230 -19.61 -14.18 15.48
CA ILE A 230 -20.73 -14.35 14.56
C ILE A 230 -21.56 -13.07 14.43
N GLY A 231 -22.31 -12.96 13.35
CA GLY A 231 -23.21 -11.82 13.09
C GLY A 231 -23.46 -11.59 11.60
N PRO A 232 -24.41 -10.75 11.23
CA PRO A 232 -24.71 -10.47 9.83
C PRO A 232 -23.51 -9.83 9.09
N SER A 233 -23.58 -9.82 7.75
CA SER A 233 -22.61 -9.09 6.95
C SER A 233 -22.58 -7.62 7.35
N ALA A 234 -21.41 -6.99 7.28
CA ALA A 234 -21.19 -5.61 7.71
C ALA A 234 -21.42 -5.35 9.23
N ALA A 235 -21.51 -6.37 10.08
CA ALA A 235 -21.61 -6.18 11.54
C ALA A 235 -20.31 -5.72 12.22
N GLY A 236 -19.20 -5.56 11.48
CA GLY A 236 -17.91 -5.13 12.01
C GLY A 236 -16.97 -6.27 12.43
N LYS A 237 -17.27 -7.54 12.09
CA LYS A 237 -16.48 -8.73 12.49
C LYS A 237 -15.02 -8.66 12.01
N SER A 238 -14.80 -8.45 10.71
CA SER A 238 -13.44 -8.35 10.14
C SER A 238 -12.71 -7.08 10.62
N SER A 239 -13.45 -6.01 10.93
CA SER A 239 -12.88 -4.82 11.55
C SER A 239 -12.41 -5.10 12.98
N LEU A 240 -13.20 -5.87 13.74
CA LEU A 240 -12.82 -6.34 15.07
C LEU A 240 -11.56 -7.22 14.98
N ALA A 241 -11.52 -8.19 14.05
CA ALA A 241 -10.34 -9.04 13.84
C ALA A 241 -9.08 -8.20 13.57
N ARG A 242 -9.16 -7.17 12.70
CA ARG A 242 -8.03 -6.26 12.43
C ARG A 242 -7.60 -5.46 13.66
N GLY A 243 -8.53 -5.07 14.52
CA GLY A 243 -8.20 -4.41 15.79
C GLY A 243 -7.50 -5.35 16.77
N LEU A 244 -7.95 -6.60 16.87
CA LEU A 244 -7.39 -7.62 17.76
C LEU A 244 -5.94 -7.99 17.41
N VAL A 245 -5.55 -7.89 16.15
CA VAL A 245 -4.17 -8.14 15.70
C VAL A 245 -3.33 -6.85 15.59
N GLY A 246 -3.87 -5.70 15.99
CA GLY A 246 -3.15 -4.43 15.99
C GLY A 246 -2.97 -3.78 14.61
N VAL A 247 -3.61 -4.28 13.55
CA VAL A 247 -3.61 -3.66 12.21
C VAL A 247 -4.38 -2.34 12.23
N TRP A 248 -5.49 -2.29 12.97
CA TRP A 248 -6.21 -1.04 13.24
C TRP A 248 -6.05 -0.68 14.70
N VAL A 249 -5.54 0.53 14.95
CA VAL A 249 -5.38 1.06 16.30
C VAL A 249 -6.74 1.51 16.82
N PRO A 250 -7.17 1.06 18.03
CA PRO A 250 -8.39 1.54 18.66
C PRO A 250 -8.37 3.05 18.86
N VAL A 251 -9.48 3.73 18.53
CA VAL A 251 -9.66 5.15 18.83
C VAL A 251 -10.01 5.35 20.31
N GLN A 252 -10.69 4.35 20.89
CA GLN A 252 -11.00 4.27 22.32
C GLN A 252 -10.84 2.84 22.79
N GLY A 253 -10.47 2.66 24.05
CA GLY A 253 -10.24 1.37 24.65
C GLY A 253 -8.86 0.79 24.31
N THR A 254 -8.61 -0.43 24.75
CA THR A 254 -7.31 -1.11 24.60
C THR A 254 -7.49 -2.60 24.35
N VAL A 255 -6.49 -3.19 23.65
CA VAL A 255 -6.31 -4.65 23.54
C VAL A 255 -5.00 -4.97 24.22
N ARG A 256 -5.01 -5.92 25.16
CA ARG A 256 -3.84 -6.30 25.97
C ARG A 256 -3.57 -7.80 25.86
N LEU A 257 -2.29 -8.14 25.75
CA LEU A 257 -1.78 -9.49 25.91
C LEU A 257 -1.00 -9.53 27.22
N ASP A 258 -1.45 -10.34 28.18
CA ASP A 258 -0.86 -10.46 29.53
C ASP A 258 -0.62 -9.09 30.19
N GLY A 259 -1.64 -8.20 30.11
CA GLY A 259 -1.59 -6.85 30.66
C GLY A 259 -0.88 -5.80 29.81
N ALA A 260 -0.02 -6.20 28.87
CA ALA A 260 0.65 -5.28 27.95
C ALA A 260 -0.25 -4.91 26.77
N ALA A 261 -0.46 -3.62 26.54
CA ALA A 261 -1.23 -3.14 25.39
C ALA A 261 -0.47 -3.40 24.06
N LEU A 262 -1.20 -3.64 22.96
CA LEU A 262 -0.57 -4.00 21.68
C LEU A 262 0.38 -2.93 21.14
N ASP A 263 0.19 -1.68 21.48
CA ASP A 263 1.05 -0.56 21.09
C ASP A 263 2.37 -0.50 21.88
N GLN A 264 2.46 -1.22 23.01
CA GLN A 264 3.69 -1.37 23.79
C GLN A 264 4.65 -2.41 23.22
N TRP A 265 4.19 -3.24 22.27
CA TRP A 265 5.01 -4.25 21.60
C TRP A 265 5.69 -3.65 20.35
N SER A 266 6.90 -4.11 20.04
CA SER A 266 7.44 -3.89 18.70
C SER A 266 6.60 -4.67 17.67
N CYS A 267 6.51 -4.19 16.43
CA CYS A 267 5.77 -4.91 15.39
C CYS A 267 6.37 -6.31 15.14
N GLU A 268 7.70 -6.43 15.25
CA GLU A 268 8.42 -7.69 15.03
C GLU A 268 8.16 -8.69 16.15
N ASP A 269 8.22 -8.24 17.42
CA ASP A 269 7.97 -9.11 18.58
C ASP A 269 6.49 -9.52 18.63
N LEU A 270 5.57 -8.57 18.46
CA LEU A 270 4.15 -8.86 18.40
C LEU A 270 3.83 -9.87 17.29
N GLY A 271 4.45 -9.72 16.12
CA GLY A 271 4.29 -10.61 14.98
C GLY A 271 4.70 -12.07 15.27
N ARG A 272 5.62 -12.31 16.22
CA ARG A 272 5.99 -13.67 16.64
C ARG A 272 4.88 -14.34 17.44
N HIS A 273 4.10 -13.56 18.19
CA HIS A 273 3.07 -14.04 19.08
C HIS A 273 1.65 -14.01 18.51
N ILE A 274 1.49 -13.41 17.32
CA ILE A 274 0.20 -13.33 16.63
C ILE A 274 0.24 -14.08 15.29
N GLY A 275 -0.75 -14.96 15.09
CA GLY A 275 -1.08 -15.56 13.80
C GLY A 275 -2.34 -14.90 13.24
N TYR A 276 -2.31 -14.45 11.98
CA TYR A 276 -3.45 -13.82 11.34
C TYR A 276 -3.72 -14.40 9.96
N LEU A 277 -4.94 -14.86 9.74
CA LEU A 277 -5.48 -15.24 8.43
C LEU A 277 -6.58 -14.25 8.06
N PRO A 278 -6.36 -13.33 7.13
CA PRO A 278 -7.37 -12.40 6.65
C PRO A 278 -8.40 -13.09 5.74
N GLN A 279 -9.57 -12.49 5.55
CA GLN A 279 -10.61 -12.96 4.65
C GLN A 279 -10.12 -13.06 3.20
N ASP A 280 -9.45 -12.01 2.70
CA ASP A 280 -8.81 -11.99 1.39
C ASP A 280 -7.36 -12.42 1.55
N VAL A 281 -7.07 -13.64 1.10
CA VAL A 281 -5.74 -14.24 1.21
C VAL A 281 -4.88 -13.80 0.03
N GLU A 282 -3.83 -13.04 0.32
CA GLU A 282 -2.75 -12.74 -0.61
C GLU A 282 -1.44 -13.36 -0.13
N LEU A 283 -0.73 -14.02 -1.05
CA LEU A 283 0.61 -14.54 -0.84
C LEU A 283 1.62 -13.64 -1.57
N PHE A 284 2.81 -13.52 -1.01
CA PHE A 284 3.87 -12.72 -1.61
C PHE A 284 4.58 -13.51 -2.70
N ASP A 285 5.16 -12.81 -3.67
CA ASP A 285 6.05 -13.43 -4.64
C ASP A 285 7.27 -14.02 -3.93
N GLY A 286 7.50 -15.30 -4.17
CA GLY A 286 8.51 -16.10 -3.50
C GLY A 286 8.15 -17.58 -3.50
N THR A 287 8.84 -18.37 -2.68
CA THR A 287 8.58 -19.79 -2.51
C THR A 287 7.44 -20.04 -1.50
N VAL A 288 6.91 -21.26 -1.49
CA VAL A 288 5.95 -21.72 -0.47
C VAL A 288 6.60 -21.64 0.92
N ALA A 289 7.86 -22.10 1.05
CA ALA A 289 8.62 -22.05 2.30
C ALA A 289 8.76 -20.61 2.83
N GLU A 290 9.16 -19.66 1.99
CA GLU A 290 9.31 -18.25 2.35
C GLU A 290 7.98 -17.65 2.85
N ASN A 291 6.88 -17.96 2.17
CA ASN A 291 5.56 -17.50 2.58
C ASN A 291 5.12 -18.06 3.93
N ILE A 292 5.33 -19.35 4.20
CA ILE A 292 5.03 -19.96 5.50
C ILE A 292 5.91 -19.38 6.59
N ALA A 293 7.23 -19.25 6.32
CA ALA A 293 8.22 -18.70 7.24
C ALA A 293 8.10 -17.19 7.48
N ARG A 294 7.10 -16.51 6.88
CA ARG A 294 6.92 -15.06 6.96
C ARG A 294 8.16 -14.29 6.50
N PHE A 295 8.90 -14.82 5.51
CA PHE A 295 10.17 -14.28 4.98
C PHE A 295 11.28 -14.10 6.06
N HIS A 296 11.25 -14.91 7.12
CA HIS A 296 12.29 -14.87 8.14
C HIS A 296 13.59 -15.42 7.55
N ALA A 297 14.67 -14.62 7.59
CA ALA A 297 15.94 -14.96 6.93
C ALA A 297 16.62 -16.24 7.48
N GLN A 298 16.38 -16.59 8.73
CA GLN A 298 16.92 -17.77 9.42
C GLN A 298 15.78 -18.69 9.87
N ALA A 299 14.83 -18.97 8.95
CA ALA A 299 13.71 -19.84 9.26
C ALA A 299 14.18 -21.28 9.47
N ASP A 300 13.69 -21.94 10.54
CA ASP A 300 13.90 -23.36 10.78
C ASP A 300 13.03 -24.19 9.81
N PRO A 301 13.63 -25.04 8.95
CA PRO A 301 12.87 -25.92 8.05
C PRO A 301 11.90 -26.85 8.79
N MET A 302 12.25 -27.29 10.01
CA MET A 302 11.38 -28.15 10.80
C MET A 302 10.14 -27.41 11.28
N ALA A 303 10.28 -26.13 11.66
CA ALA A 303 9.14 -25.29 12.03
C ALA A 303 8.22 -25.00 10.83
N ILE A 304 8.76 -24.83 9.62
CA ILE A 304 7.98 -24.69 8.39
C ILE A 304 7.13 -25.94 8.13
N ILE A 305 7.78 -27.12 8.19
CA ILE A 305 7.09 -28.42 7.99
C ILE A 305 6.04 -28.66 9.09
N ALA A 306 6.33 -28.32 10.34
CA ALA A 306 5.39 -28.42 11.44
C ALA A 306 4.14 -27.57 11.21
N ALA A 307 4.31 -26.29 10.83
CA ALA A 307 3.21 -25.40 10.50
C ALA A 307 2.39 -25.90 9.30
N ALA A 308 3.04 -26.43 8.26
CA ALA A 308 2.37 -27.02 7.10
C ALA A 308 1.56 -28.26 7.46
N LYS A 309 2.07 -29.12 8.35
CA LYS A 309 1.35 -30.29 8.88
C LYS A 309 0.16 -29.88 9.73
N GLN A 310 0.31 -28.89 10.62
CA GLN A 310 -0.78 -28.35 11.43
C GLN A 310 -1.90 -27.77 10.55
N ALA A 311 -1.57 -27.11 9.45
CA ALA A 311 -2.53 -26.57 8.49
C ALA A 311 -3.07 -27.62 7.50
N GLY A 312 -2.63 -28.88 7.55
CA GLY A 312 -3.04 -29.93 6.62
C GLY A 312 -2.63 -29.67 5.16
N VAL A 313 -1.53 -28.93 4.93
CA VAL A 313 -1.09 -28.57 3.57
C VAL A 313 0.22 -29.26 3.15
N ASN A 314 0.89 -29.97 4.07
CA ASN A 314 2.17 -30.63 3.81
C ASN A 314 2.14 -31.55 2.57
N ASP A 315 1.17 -32.49 2.51
CA ASP A 315 1.09 -33.49 1.43
C ASP A 315 0.76 -32.83 0.08
N LEU A 316 0.03 -31.73 0.11
CA LEU A 316 -0.25 -30.94 -1.06
C LEU A 316 1.02 -30.21 -1.54
N ILE A 317 1.82 -29.64 -0.63
CA ILE A 317 3.09 -29.00 -0.97
C ILE A 317 4.06 -30.01 -1.58
N LEU A 318 4.17 -31.23 -1.03
CA LEU A 318 5.04 -32.27 -1.55
C LEU A 318 4.67 -32.73 -2.97
N ARG A 319 3.43 -32.52 -3.42
CA ARG A 319 2.98 -32.79 -4.80
C ARG A 319 3.27 -31.67 -5.79
N LEU A 320 3.69 -30.49 -5.31
CA LEU A 320 4.11 -29.38 -6.18
C LEU A 320 5.46 -29.73 -6.86
N PRO A 321 5.76 -29.20 -8.05
CA PRO A 321 6.94 -29.57 -8.84
C PRO A 321 8.27 -29.48 -8.10
N GLN A 322 8.41 -28.51 -7.18
CA GLN A 322 9.60 -28.26 -6.38
C GLN A 322 9.31 -28.32 -4.87
N GLY A 323 8.18 -28.91 -4.46
CA GLY A 323 7.78 -28.98 -3.07
C GLY A 323 7.74 -27.61 -2.40
N TYR A 324 8.40 -27.44 -1.27
CA TYR A 324 8.48 -26.20 -0.50
C TYR A 324 9.20 -25.05 -1.25
N GLU A 325 10.10 -25.39 -2.19
CA GLU A 325 10.82 -24.42 -3.03
C GLU A 325 10.05 -23.97 -4.26
N THR A 326 8.80 -24.43 -4.43
CA THR A 326 7.96 -24.01 -5.53
C THR A 326 7.68 -22.52 -5.45
N ARG A 327 8.04 -21.78 -6.49
CA ARG A 327 7.70 -20.36 -6.63
C ARG A 327 6.24 -20.20 -6.98
N ILE A 328 5.53 -19.38 -6.22
CA ILE A 328 4.08 -19.22 -6.35
C ILE A 328 3.65 -17.96 -7.09
N GLY A 329 4.59 -17.06 -7.37
CA GLY A 329 4.34 -15.79 -8.08
C GLY A 329 3.52 -14.79 -7.30
N GLU A 330 3.32 -13.61 -7.90
CA GLU A 330 2.57 -12.51 -7.30
C GLU A 330 1.12 -12.93 -6.98
N GLY A 331 0.68 -12.69 -5.74
CA GLY A 331 -0.66 -13.10 -5.27
C GLY A 331 -0.87 -14.61 -5.16
N GLY A 332 0.18 -15.44 -5.35
CA GLY A 332 0.06 -16.89 -5.30
C GLY A 332 -0.69 -17.49 -6.50
N MET A 333 -0.57 -16.89 -7.68
CA MET A 333 -1.31 -17.30 -8.89
C MET A 333 -1.06 -18.74 -9.33
N ALA A 334 0.08 -19.34 -8.95
CA ALA A 334 0.38 -20.74 -9.25
C ALA A 334 -0.44 -21.72 -8.42
N LEU A 335 -1.17 -21.27 -7.40
CA LEU A 335 -1.97 -22.10 -6.50
C LEU A 335 -3.47 -21.85 -6.69
N SER A 336 -4.29 -22.88 -6.48
CA SER A 336 -5.74 -22.72 -6.39
C SER A 336 -6.14 -21.88 -5.14
N ALA A 337 -7.36 -21.35 -5.10
CA ALA A 337 -7.85 -20.56 -3.97
C ALA A 337 -7.76 -21.35 -2.64
N GLY A 338 -8.17 -22.61 -2.63
CA GLY A 338 -8.08 -23.48 -1.44
C GLY A 338 -6.64 -23.78 -1.03
N GLN A 339 -5.73 -23.95 -2.00
CA GLN A 339 -4.31 -24.15 -1.73
C GLN A 339 -3.70 -22.89 -1.11
N ARG A 340 -3.99 -21.70 -1.68
CA ARG A 340 -3.56 -20.42 -1.11
C ARG A 340 -4.02 -20.26 0.34
N GLN A 341 -5.27 -20.61 0.61
CA GLN A 341 -5.85 -20.48 1.95
C GLN A 341 -5.17 -21.43 2.96
N ARG A 342 -4.88 -22.67 2.58
CA ARG A 342 -4.15 -23.62 3.45
C ARG A 342 -2.70 -23.17 3.68
N VAL A 343 -1.99 -22.64 2.66
CA VAL A 343 -0.63 -22.08 2.82
C VAL A 343 -0.67 -20.83 3.74
N ALA A 344 -1.66 -19.98 3.60
CA ALA A 344 -1.83 -18.83 4.48
C ALA A 344 -2.20 -19.22 5.92
N LEU A 345 -2.95 -20.31 6.10
CA LEU A 345 -3.18 -20.89 7.42
C LEU A 345 -1.86 -21.41 8.03
N ALA A 346 -1.02 -22.10 7.26
CA ALA A 346 0.31 -22.50 7.72
C ALA A 346 1.18 -21.28 8.12
N ARG A 347 1.15 -20.20 7.33
CA ARG A 347 1.78 -18.93 7.67
C ARG A 347 1.27 -18.33 8.98
N ALA A 348 -0.05 -18.43 9.22
CA ALA A 348 -0.65 -17.95 10.46
C ALA A 348 -0.23 -18.79 11.67
N LEU A 349 0.03 -20.08 11.50
CA LEU A 349 0.42 -21.02 12.56
C LEU A 349 1.94 -21.10 12.79
N TYR A 350 2.74 -20.55 11.87
CA TYR A 350 4.21 -20.64 11.94
C TYR A 350 4.76 -19.98 13.22
N GLY A 351 5.65 -20.71 13.91
CA GLY A 351 6.28 -20.27 15.14
C GLY A 351 5.39 -20.39 16.38
N ASP A 352 4.32 -21.15 16.31
CA ASP A 352 3.41 -21.45 17.42
C ASP A 352 2.88 -20.21 18.16
N PRO A 353 2.26 -19.25 17.46
CA PRO A 353 1.80 -17.98 18.05
C PRO A 353 0.79 -18.22 19.17
N PHE A 354 0.82 -17.36 20.20
CA PHE A 354 -0.08 -17.38 21.33
C PHE A 354 -1.52 -17.00 20.96
N LEU A 355 -1.69 -15.95 20.13
CA LEU A 355 -2.98 -15.50 19.62
C LEU A 355 -3.11 -15.82 18.13
N VAL A 356 -4.12 -16.58 17.74
CA VAL A 356 -4.44 -16.88 16.33
C VAL A 356 -5.80 -16.32 15.99
N VAL A 357 -5.87 -15.40 15.02
CA VAL A 357 -7.11 -14.79 14.55
C VAL A 357 -7.36 -15.20 13.11
N LEU A 358 -8.49 -15.86 12.85
CA LEU A 358 -8.88 -16.42 11.56
C LEU A 358 -10.17 -15.75 11.09
N ASP A 359 -10.10 -14.98 9.99
CA ASP A 359 -11.25 -14.28 9.40
C ASP A 359 -11.79 -15.06 8.20
N GLU A 360 -12.94 -15.70 8.36
CA GLU A 360 -13.60 -16.59 7.39
C GLU A 360 -12.67 -17.68 6.82
N PRO A 361 -11.98 -18.47 7.68
CA PRO A 361 -10.92 -19.38 7.25
C PRO A 361 -11.39 -20.52 6.34
N ASN A 362 -12.67 -20.77 6.25
CA ASN A 362 -13.26 -21.90 5.52
C ASN A 362 -13.97 -21.48 4.21
N SER A 363 -13.78 -20.26 3.71
CA SER A 363 -14.47 -19.75 2.50
C SER A 363 -14.16 -20.56 1.22
N ASN A 364 -12.93 -21.06 1.09
CA ASN A 364 -12.44 -21.76 -0.10
C ASN A 364 -11.95 -23.20 0.21
N LEU A 365 -12.31 -23.76 1.36
CA LEU A 365 -11.87 -25.07 1.77
C LEU A 365 -12.89 -26.14 1.35
N ASP A 366 -12.37 -27.29 0.93
CA ASP A 366 -13.09 -28.56 0.79
C ASP A 366 -13.25 -29.23 2.15
N HIS A 367 -13.88 -30.43 2.18
CA HIS A 367 -14.13 -31.15 3.42
C HIS A 367 -12.83 -31.51 4.15
N GLU A 368 -11.79 -31.95 3.44
CA GLU A 368 -10.48 -32.26 4.02
C GLU A 368 -9.83 -30.99 4.63
N GLY A 369 -9.97 -29.86 3.96
CA GLY A 369 -9.50 -28.56 4.48
C GLY A 369 -10.26 -28.09 5.72
N GLU A 370 -11.57 -28.34 5.80
CA GLU A 370 -12.37 -28.03 7.00
C GLU A 370 -11.96 -28.89 8.19
N GLU A 371 -11.67 -30.18 7.96
CA GLU A 371 -11.15 -31.08 9.01
C GLU A 371 -9.75 -30.61 9.47
N ALA A 372 -8.86 -30.25 8.54
CA ALA A 372 -7.54 -29.75 8.86
C ALA A 372 -7.61 -28.46 9.66
N LEU A 373 -8.50 -27.53 9.28
CA LEU A 373 -8.76 -26.30 10.03
C LEU A 373 -9.24 -26.60 11.45
N THR A 374 -10.17 -27.53 11.62
CA THR A 374 -10.68 -27.95 12.93
C THR A 374 -9.55 -28.49 13.80
N LYS A 375 -8.70 -29.36 13.25
CA LYS A 375 -7.52 -29.90 13.95
C LYS A 375 -6.53 -28.80 14.31
N ALA A 376 -6.30 -27.85 13.41
CA ALA A 376 -5.42 -26.70 13.66
C ALA A 376 -5.93 -25.84 14.83
N ILE A 377 -7.23 -25.50 14.85
CA ILE A 377 -7.85 -24.74 15.95
C ILE A 377 -7.68 -25.48 17.28
N LEU A 378 -8.00 -26.75 17.32
CA LEU A 378 -7.85 -27.57 18.53
C LEU A 378 -6.39 -27.71 18.97
N GLY A 379 -5.45 -27.86 18.02
CA GLY A 379 -4.01 -27.90 18.29
C GLY A 379 -3.48 -26.64 18.93
N VAL A 380 -3.89 -25.46 18.44
CA VAL A 380 -3.51 -24.19 19.07
C VAL A 380 -4.05 -24.08 20.49
N ARG A 381 -5.30 -24.44 20.71
CA ARG A 381 -5.94 -24.41 22.04
C ARG A 381 -5.26 -25.37 23.03
N THR A 382 -4.95 -26.59 22.58
CA THR A 382 -4.32 -27.64 23.44
C THR A 382 -2.93 -27.21 23.94
N ARG A 383 -2.16 -26.46 23.12
CA ARG A 383 -0.87 -25.91 23.57
C ARG A 383 -0.98 -24.63 24.43
N GLY A 384 -2.20 -24.21 24.79
CA GLY A 384 -2.44 -23.01 25.59
C GLY A 384 -2.59 -21.72 24.77
N GLY A 385 -2.61 -21.78 23.44
CA GLY A 385 -2.86 -20.62 22.59
C GLY A 385 -4.34 -20.21 22.59
N ILE A 386 -4.62 -18.94 22.28
CA ILE A 386 -5.97 -18.40 22.10
C ILE A 386 -6.31 -18.38 20.63
N VAL A 387 -7.50 -18.90 20.25
CA VAL A 387 -7.98 -18.85 18.87
C VAL A 387 -9.25 -18.03 18.77
N ILE A 388 -9.29 -17.10 17.82
CA ILE A 388 -10.47 -16.31 17.48
C ILE A 388 -10.84 -16.62 16.03
N VAL A 389 -12.07 -17.10 15.82
CA VAL A 389 -12.59 -17.49 14.49
C VAL A 389 -13.78 -16.63 14.14
N VAL A 390 -13.65 -15.81 13.12
CA VAL A 390 -14.81 -15.14 12.50
C VAL A 390 -15.40 -16.09 11.48
N SER A 391 -16.58 -16.61 11.72
CA SER A 391 -17.24 -17.53 10.79
C SER A 391 -18.76 -17.51 10.97
N HIS A 392 -19.45 -17.87 9.91
CA HIS A 392 -20.88 -18.14 9.91
C HIS A 392 -21.20 -19.64 9.72
N ARG A 393 -20.17 -20.48 9.54
CA ARG A 393 -20.32 -21.93 9.36
C ARG A 393 -20.26 -22.66 10.70
N ALA A 394 -21.19 -23.57 10.90
CA ALA A 394 -21.29 -24.35 12.13
C ALA A 394 -20.05 -25.23 12.40
N THR A 395 -19.41 -25.77 11.36
CA THR A 395 -18.21 -26.62 11.46
C THR A 395 -17.04 -25.89 12.14
N ALA A 396 -16.74 -24.67 11.77
CA ALA A 396 -15.67 -23.87 12.38
C ALA A 396 -16.03 -23.50 13.84
N LEU A 397 -17.31 -23.23 14.11
CA LEU A 397 -17.79 -22.87 15.45
C LEU A 397 -17.88 -24.07 16.41
N ALA A 398 -17.87 -25.31 15.91
CA ALA A 398 -17.83 -26.50 16.75
C ALA A 398 -16.53 -26.64 17.55
N SER A 399 -15.43 -26.03 17.07
CA SER A 399 -14.09 -26.08 17.67
C SER A 399 -13.82 -25.02 18.74
N VAL A 400 -14.78 -24.13 19.00
CA VAL A 400 -14.66 -23.03 19.98
C VAL A 400 -15.62 -23.24 21.15
N ASP A 401 -15.29 -22.68 22.30
CA ASP A 401 -16.07 -22.78 23.55
C ASP A 401 -16.85 -21.51 23.86
N LEU A 402 -16.46 -20.37 23.32
CA LEU A 402 -17.11 -19.08 23.53
C LEU A 402 -17.63 -18.51 22.22
N ILE A 403 -18.70 -17.75 22.28
CA ILE A 403 -19.27 -17.01 21.15
C ILE A 403 -19.46 -15.54 21.50
N LEU A 404 -19.05 -14.69 20.59
CA LEU A 404 -19.36 -13.24 20.56
C LEU A 404 -20.30 -12.97 19.39
N VAL A 405 -21.48 -12.44 19.68
CA VAL A 405 -22.45 -12.03 18.67
C VAL A 405 -22.31 -10.53 18.40
N MET A 406 -22.00 -10.18 17.16
CA MET A 406 -21.89 -8.79 16.73
C MET A 406 -23.10 -8.36 15.89
N LYS A 407 -23.59 -7.15 16.15
CA LYS A 407 -24.61 -6.48 15.33
C LYS A 407 -24.35 -4.97 15.33
N GLU A 408 -24.32 -4.36 14.15
CA GLU A 408 -24.14 -2.91 13.98
C GLU A 408 -22.93 -2.35 14.74
N GLY A 409 -21.83 -3.09 14.72
CA GLY A 409 -20.58 -2.70 15.36
C GLY A 409 -20.54 -2.90 16.88
N LYS A 410 -21.56 -3.47 17.50
CA LYS A 410 -21.64 -3.69 18.97
C LYS A 410 -21.72 -5.16 19.32
N SER A 411 -21.20 -5.50 20.49
CA SER A 411 -21.43 -6.80 21.13
C SER A 411 -22.87 -6.91 21.61
N GLN A 412 -23.60 -7.92 21.12
CA GLN A 412 -24.98 -8.21 21.54
C GLN A 412 -25.06 -9.30 22.61
N ALA A 413 -24.15 -10.25 22.57
CA ALA A 413 -24.03 -11.33 23.52
C ALA A 413 -22.60 -11.88 23.52
N PHE A 414 -22.09 -12.27 24.66
CA PHE A 414 -20.83 -12.96 24.86
C PHE A 414 -21.01 -14.02 25.94
N GLY A 415 -20.47 -15.23 25.72
CA GLY A 415 -20.53 -16.31 26.70
C GLY A 415 -20.31 -17.69 26.08
N PRO A 416 -20.56 -18.77 26.89
CA PRO A 416 -20.43 -20.13 26.42
C PRO A 416 -21.25 -20.39 25.15
N ARG A 417 -20.64 -21.14 24.21
CA ARG A 417 -21.20 -21.39 22.89
C ARG A 417 -22.65 -21.87 22.96
N ASP A 418 -22.91 -22.90 23.78
CA ASP A 418 -24.22 -23.57 23.81
C ASP A 418 -25.32 -22.67 24.34
N GLU A 419 -25.00 -21.83 25.35
CA GLU A 419 -25.94 -20.83 25.89
C GLU A 419 -26.27 -19.72 24.90
N VAL A 420 -25.24 -19.16 24.22
CA VAL A 420 -25.43 -18.08 23.25
C VAL A 420 -26.17 -18.59 22.03
N MET A 421 -25.83 -19.79 21.52
CA MET A 421 -26.50 -20.41 20.37
C MET A 421 -27.97 -20.71 20.69
N ALA A 422 -28.29 -21.23 21.89
CA ALA A 422 -29.68 -21.48 22.30
C ALA A 422 -30.51 -20.17 22.35
N LYS A 423 -29.92 -19.04 22.78
CA LYS A 423 -30.58 -17.73 22.81
C LYS A 423 -30.83 -17.20 21.40
N ILE A 424 -29.91 -17.42 20.45
CA ILE A 424 -30.08 -17.01 19.05
C ILE A 424 -31.19 -17.82 18.37
N VAL A 425 -31.21 -19.14 18.51
CA VAL A 425 -32.24 -20.00 17.93
C VAL A 425 -33.63 -19.64 18.46
N ARG A 426 -33.77 -19.32 19.73
CA ARG A 426 -35.05 -18.85 20.30
C ARG A 426 -35.50 -17.50 19.77
N ARG A 427 -34.57 -16.62 19.43
CA ARG A 427 -34.88 -15.25 18.95
C ARG A 427 -35.18 -15.20 17.45
N PHE A 428 -34.71 -16.18 16.69
CA PHE A 428 -34.96 -16.36 15.26
C PHE A 428 -35.36 -17.82 15.01
N PRO A 429 -36.62 -18.20 15.34
CA PRO A 429 -37.12 -19.53 14.96
C PRO A 429 -36.99 -19.65 13.43
N ALA A 430 -36.37 -20.76 12.97
CA ALA A 430 -36.30 -21.02 11.53
C ALA A 430 -37.72 -20.91 10.95
N PRO A 431 -37.94 -20.26 9.81
CA PRO A 431 -39.25 -20.26 9.17
C PRO A 431 -39.61 -21.76 8.93
N VAL A 432 -40.67 -22.20 9.57
CA VAL A 432 -41.23 -23.50 9.30
C VAL A 432 -41.66 -23.49 7.84
N ALA A 433 -40.85 -24.08 6.97
CA ALA A 433 -41.23 -24.28 5.58
C ALA A 433 -42.48 -25.12 5.58
N PRO A 434 -43.61 -24.67 5.00
CA PRO A 434 -44.76 -25.51 4.84
C PRO A 434 -44.35 -26.71 4.02
N ALA A 435 -44.54 -27.89 4.56
CA ALA A 435 -44.34 -29.15 3.85
C ALA A 435 -45.27 -29.15 2.65
N LEU A 436 -44.77 -28.75 1.49
CA LEU A 436 -45.45 -29.00 0.22
C LEU A 436 -45.40 -30.51 -0.03
N PRO A 437 -46.55 -31.18 -0.16
CA PRO A 437 -46.54 -32.59 -0.50
C PRO A 437 -45.92 -32.75 -1.89
N LEU A 438 -44.87 -33.51 -1.97
CA LEU A 438 -44.28 -33.96 -3.22
C LEU A 438 -45.36 -34.73 -3.99
N ARG A 439 -45.95 -34.12 -5.03
CA ARG A 439 -46.81 -34.81 -5.98
C ARG A 439 -45.92 -35.59 -6.94
N VAL A 440 -45.87 -36.89 -6.73
CA VAL A 440 -45.29 -37.80 -7.74
C VAL A 440 -46.22 -37.74 -8.95
N VAL A 441 -45.71 -37.17 -10.04
CA VAL A 441 -46.37 -37.26 -11.36
C VAL A 441 -46.06 -38.66 -11.88
N ALA A 442 -47.04 -39.54 -11.82
CA ALA A 442 -46.94 -40.83 -12.48
C ALA A 442 -46.95 -40.58 -14.01
N GLU A 443 -45.92 -40.99 -14.72
CA GLU A 443 -45.90 -41.07 -16.17
C GLU A 443 -46.98 -42.06 -16.60
N SER A 444 -48.07 -41.55 -17.17
CA SER A 444 -49.01 -42.39 -17.93
C SER A 444 -48.40 -42.65 -19.30
N GLY A 445 -47.81 -43.85 -19.43
CA GLY A 445 -47.53 -44.42 -20.75
C GLY A 445 -48.88 -44.68 -21.48
N GLN A 446 -48.98 -44.13 -22.68
CA GLN A 446 -49.85 -44.63 -23.71
C GLN A 446 -49.07 -44.84 -24.99
N ALA A 447 -48.97 -46.12 -25.33
CA ALA A 447 -48.66 -46.59 -26.65
C ALA A 447 -49.80 -46.28 -27.63
N SER A 448 -49.50 -45.81 -28.80
CA SER A 448 -50.01 -46.22 -30.11
C SER A 448 -49.21 -45.53 -31.23
#